data_c14fcde1fe182c91be8439f6b4611741
#
_entry.id   c14fcde1fe182c91be8439f6b4611741
#
_cell.length_a   1.000
_cell.length_b   1.000
_cell.length_c   1.000
_cell.angle_alpha   90.00
_cell.angle_beta   90.00
_cell.angle_gamma   90.00
#
_symmetry.space_group_name_H-M   'P 1'
#
loop_
_entity.id
_entity.type
_entity.pdbx_description
1 polymer ?
#
loop_
_entity_poly.entity_id
_entity_poly.type
_entity_poly.pdbx_seq_one_letter_code
_entity_poly.pdbx_strand_id
1 'polypeptide(L)'
;DRPNIRYTIVEKRDATAQLLRFIQREHTGADYQDSGIVYCQSRKRVEEIAQTLSAQGIRALPYHAGLDSAVRQSNQDRFLREEGIVMVATIAFGMGIDKPDVRFVAHLDMPKNIEGYYQETGRAGRDGEPAHAWMCYGLQDVVNQRRMIDESPAEEEFKQVMRGKLDALLGLAEATDCRRVRLLRYFGEDLTAGAVSGVGATLAAAGPPQGGQHPPGGQRGHAVPSVGATSYFCGNCDNCLQPPAIWDGTEAARKLLSCIYRVQQSTGISFGAGHIMDILRGKRTEKVAQFRHDALSTFGIGAEFSEMQLRGVLRQLIAIGAVAIDAQAFNTLRLTELSRAVLKGEVPVRLRESVSSAAPGKTRRASAAPKGVPADLDAMAQPRYEALKAWRAEVAREHNLPAYVIFHDATLIAIAQRAPRQLDELQGISGLGVKKLEAYGEEVLRVIAQA
;
A
#
# COMPACT_ATOMS: atom_id res chain seq x y z
N ASP A 1 -7.82 0.06 13.73
CA ASP A 1 -6.42 0.29 13.35
C ASP A 1 -5.56 -0.97 13.48
N ARG A 2 -4.49 -1.06 12.68
CA ARG A 2 -3.49 -2.14 12.68
C ARG A 2 -2.09 -1.51 12.77
N PRO A 3 -1.65 -1.10 13.98
CA PRO A 3 -0.41 -0.35 14.17
C PRO A 3 0.85 -1.12 13.76
N ASN A 4 0.81 -2.45 13.76
CA ASN A 4 1.90 -3.32 13.35
C ASN A 4 2.14 -3.37 11.82
N ILE A 5 1.22 -2.87 10.99
CA ILE A 5 1.39 -2.85 9.53
C ILE A 5 2.08 -1.56 9.10
N ARG A 6 3.24 -1.66 8.45
CA ARG A 6 3.93 -0.54 7.80
C ARG A 6 3.35 -0.33 6.40
N TYR A 7 2.85 0.86 6.12
CA TYR A 7 2.40 1.23 4.77
C TYR A 7 3.52 1.90 3.97
N THR A 8 3.79 1.37 2.77
CA THR A 8 4.78 1.92 1.83
C THR A 8 4.17 1.96 0.43
N ILE A 9 4.11 3.13 -0.18
CA ILE A 9 3.56 3.31 -1.52
C ILE A 9 4.60 4.02 -2.40
N VAL A 10 4.97 3.37 -3.51
CA VAL A 10 6.02 3.84 -4.41
C VAL A 10 5.49 4.06 -5.83
N GLU A 11 6.11 4.98 -6.55
CA GLU A 11 5.81 5.19 -7.97
C GLU A 11 6.32 4.02 -8.82
N LYS A 12 5.46 3.47 -9.68
CA LYS A 12 5.77 2.36 -10.57
C LYS A 12 6.74 2.80 -11.66
N ARG A 13 7.87 2.09 -11.77
CA ARG A 13 8.85 2.23 -12.86
C ARG A 13 9.09 0.89 -13.51
N ASP A 14 9.74 0.00 -12.79
CA ASP A 14 9.88 -1.42 -13.07
C ASP A 14 9.31 -2.18 -11.87
N ALA A 15 8.04 -2.54 -11.96
CA ALA A 15 7.31 -3.16 -10.87
C ALA A 15 7.97 -4.46 -10.39
N THR A 16 8.48 -5.27 -11.32
CA THR A 16 9.11 -6.55 -11.01
C THR A 16 10.44 -6.37 -10.29
N ALA A 17 11.31 -5.48 -10.78
CA ALA A 17 12.57 -5.17 -10.11
C ALA A 17 12.35 -4.45 -8.76
N GLN A 18 11.29 -3.63 -8.64
CA GLN A 18 10.93 -2.98 -7.38
C GLN A 18 10.44 -4.00 -6.35
N LEU A 19 9.60 -4.95 -6.75
CA LEU A 19 9.13 -6.05 -5.89
C LEU A 19 10.30 -6.94 -5.43
N LEU A 20 11.15 -7.37 -6.35
CA LEU A 20 12.33 -8.18 -6.03
C LEU A 20 13.21 -7.50 -4.98
N ARG A 21 13.52 -6.22 -5.18
CA ARG A 21 14.31 -5.45 -4.22
C ARG A 21 13.62 -5.33 -2.86
N PHE A 22 12.30 -5.15 -2.85
CA PHE A 22 11.52 -5.09 -1.62
C PHE A 22 11.59 -6.42 -0.86
N ILE A 23 11.32 -7.56 -1.52
CA ILE A 23 11.36 -8.88 -0.89
C ILE A 23 12.78 -9.20 -0.42
N GLN A 24 13.79 -9.05 -1.26
CA GLN A 24 15.17 -9.38 -0.93
C GLN A 24 15.75 -8.53 0.20
N ARG A 25 15.36 -7.26 0.32
CA ARG A 25 15.89 -6.36 1.35
C ARG A 25 15.17 -6.44 2.68
N GLU A 26 13.86 -6.64 2.63
CA GLU A 26 13.00 -6.52 3.81
C GLU A 26 12.48 -7.87 4.32
N HIS A 27 12.45 -8.92 3.45
CA HIS A 27 11.76 -10.17 3.72
C HIS A 27 12.56 -11.44 3.41
N THR A 28 13.86 -11.31 3.14
CA THR A 28 14.74 -12.45 2.92
C THR A 28 16.08 -12.21 3.60
N GLY A 29 16.56 -13.19 4.37
CA GLY A 29 17.90 -13.23 4.96
C GLY A 29 18.71 -14.41 4.43
N ALA A 30 19.86 -14.71 5.05
CA ALA A 30 20.69 -15.84 4.66
C ALA A 30 19.94 -17.18 4.83
N ASP A 31 19.22 -17.32 5.94
CA ASP A 31 18.61 -18.58 6.35
C ASP A 31 17.08 -18.52 6.48
N TYR A 32 16.45 -17.39 6.11
CA TYR A 32 15.00 -17.23 6.22
C TYR A 32 14.40 -16.51 5.02
N GLN A 33 13.14 -16.80 4.77
CA GLN A 33 12.25 -16.08 3.86
C GLN A 33 10.89 -15.92 4.53
N ASP A 34 10.38 -14.71 4.53
CA ASP A 34 9.06 -14.40 5.08
C ASP A 34 7.94 -14.88 4.17
N SER A 35 6.83 -15.32 4.77
CA SER A 35 5.58 -15.57 4.05
C SER A 35 4.94 -14.26 3.61
N GLY A 36 4.49 -14.19 2.36
CA GLY A 36 3.88 -12.98 1.82
C GLY A 36 2.82 -13.24 0.76
N ILE A 37 2.04 -12.20 0.44
CA ILE A 37 1.05 -12.24 -0.64
C ILE A 37 1.38 -11.13 -1.62
N VAL A 38 1.43 -11.46 -2.93
CA VAL A 38 1.64 -10.49 -4.01
C VAL A 38 0.40 -10.47 -4.88
N TYR A 39 -0.29 -9.33 -4.94
CA TYR A 39 -1.47 -9.16 -5.77
C TYR A 39 -1.12 -8.59 -7.14
N CYS A 40 -1.64 -9.25 -8.19
CA CYS A 40 -1.56 -8.85 -9.58
C CYS A 40 -2.96 -8.77 -10.19
N GLN A 41 -3.14 -7.89 -11.18
CA GLN A 41 -4.44 -7.68 -11.82
C GLN A 41 -4.85 -8.81 -12.77
N SER A 42 -3.91 -9.47 -13.45
CA SER A 42 -4.20 -10.50 -14.44
C SER A 42 -3.59 -11.86 -14.10
N ARG A 43 -4.24 -12.94 -14.56
CA ARG A 43 -3.78 -14.34 -14.41
C ARG A 43 -2.39 -14.54 -15.01
N LYS A 44 -2.17 -14.07 -16.24
CA LYS A 44 -0.88 -14.13 -16.94
C LYS A 44 0.24 -13.50 -16.11
N ARG A 45 -0.02 -12.30 -15.54
CA ARG A 45 0.97 -11.62 -14.71
C ARG A 45 1.26 -12.35 -13.41
N VAL A 46 0.27 -13.03 -12.82
CA VAL A 46 0.48 -13.91 -11.65
C VAL A 46 1.51 -15.00 -11.96
N GLU A 47 1.34 -15.69 -13.10
CA GLU A 47 2.25 -16.77 -13.50
C GLU A 47 3.66 -16.24 -13.80
N GLU A 48 3.77 -15.14 -14.58
CA GLU A 48 5.04 -14.49 -14.92
C GLU A 48 5.81 -14.04 -13.66
N ILE A 49 5.14 -13.42 -12.70
CA ILE A 49 5.76 -12.96 -11.46
C ILE A 49 6.17 -14.13 -10.57
N ALA A 50 5.30 -15.14 -10.41
CA ALA A 50 5.64 -16.33 -9.63
C ALA A 50 6.89 -17.04 -10.20
N GLN A 51 6.95 -17.20 -11.53
CA GLN A 51 8.11 -17.76 -12.21
C GLN A 51 9.37 -16.91 -12.01
N THR A 52 9.24 -15.59 -12.15
CA THR A 52 10.37 -14.66 -11.97
C THR A 52 10.93 -14.70 -10.54
N LEU A 53 10.04 -14.70 -9.53
CA LEU A 53 10.44 -14.81 -8.14
C LEU A 53 11.13 -16.14 -7.87
N SER A 54 10.58 -17.25 -8.38
CA SER A 54 11.17 -18.59 -8.24
C SER A 54 12.54 -18.69 -8.89
N ALA A 55 12.75 -18.08 -10.05
CA ALA A 55 14.07 -18.01 -10.73
C ALA A 55 15.11 -17.22 -9.92
N GLN A 56 14.69 -16.37 -9.00
CA GLN A 56 15.55 -15.63 -8.07
C GLN A 56 15.70 -16.29 -6.69
N GLY A 57 15.31 -17.56 -6.57
CA GLY A 57 15.40 -18.33 -5.33
C GLY A 57 14.34 -18.06 -4.29
N ILE A 58 13.32 -17.24 -4.62
CA ILE A 58 12.18 -16.97 -3.74
C ILE A 58 11.13 -18.06 -3.94
N ARG A 59 10.70 -18.74 -2.88
CA ARG A 59 9.67 -19.78 -2.93
C ARG A 59 8.31 -19.16 -3.23
N ALA A 60 7.95 -19.02 -4.50
CA ALA A 60 6.73 -18.37 -4.95
C ALA A 60 5.77 -19.36 -5.62
N LEU A 61 4.47 -19.24 -5.33
CA LEU A 61 3.41 -20.07 -5.87
C LEU A 61 2.32 -19.20 -6.52
N PRO A 62 1.84 -19.53 -7.73
CA PRO A 62 0.74 -18.83 -8.37
C PRO A 62 -0.61 -19.26 -7.81
N TYR A 63 -1.57 -18.30 -7.76
CA TYR A 63 -2.96 -18.58 -7.39
C TYR A 63 -3.94 -17.69 -8.15
N HIS A 64 -4.76 -18.30 -9.01
CA HIS A 64 -5.85 -17.61 -9.70
C HIS A 64 -6.92 -18.61 -10.17
N ALA A 65 -8.11 -18.12 -10.48
CA ALA A 65 -9.25 -18.94 -10.85
C ALA A 65 -9.08 -19.77 -12.15
N GLY A 66 -8.06 -19.47 -12.98
CA GLY A 66 -7.76 -20.22 -14.20
C GLY A 66 -6.83 -21.41 -13.99
N LEU A 67 -6.26 -21.60 -12.80
CA LEU A 67 -5.49 -22.80 -12.47
C LEU A 67 -6.41 -24.01 -12.28
N ASP A 68 -5.88 -25.19 -12.56
CA ASP A 68 -6.52 -26.44 -12.18
C ASP A 68 -6.87 -26.45 -10.68
N SER A 69 -8.02 -27.04 -10.33
CA SER A 69 -8.49 -27.00 -8.94
C SER A 69 -7.57 -27.74 -7.98
N ALA A 70 -6.95 -28.83 -8.39
CA ALA A 70 -6.01 -29.60 -7.57
C ALA A 70 -4.70 -28.81 -7.36
N VAL A 71 -4.19 -28.15 -8.40
CA VAL A 71 -3.01 -27.27 -8.29
C VAL A 71 -3.30 -26.08 -7.37
N ARG A 72 -4.47 -25.46 -7.53
CA ARG A 72 -4.90 -24.34 -6.70
C ARG A 72 -5.02 -24.74 -5.23
N GLN A 73 -5.64 -25.87 -4.94
CA GLN A 73 -5.77 -26.41 -3.60
C GLN A 73 -4.39 -26.74 -3.01
N SER A 74 -3.53 -27.43 -3.76
CA SER A 74 -2.17 -27.77 -3.33
C SER A 74 -1.35 -26.51 -2.99
N ASN A 75 -1.40 -25.47 -3.85
CA ASN A 75 -0.69 -24.23 -3.61
C ASN A 75 -1.20 -23.50 -2.36
N GLN A 76 -2.52 -23.51 -2.14
CA GLN A 76 -3.13 -22.93 -0.94
C GLN A 76 -2.73 -23.70 0.32
N ASP A 77 -2.78 -25.03 0.29
CA ASP A 77 -2.38 -25.87 1.42
C ASP A 77 -0.91 -25.68 1.77
N ARG A 78 -0.04 -25.61 0.78
CA ARG A 78 1.38 -25.30 0.97
C ARG A 78 1.57 -23.91 1.60
N PHE A 79 0.90 -22.89 1.10
CA PHE A 79 0.97 -21.54 1.67
C PHE A 79 0.54 -21.53 3.13
N LEU A 80 -0.53 -22.24 3.49
CA LEU A 80 -1.04 -22.29 4.86
C LEU A 80 -0.11 -23.06 5.82
N ARG A 81 0.53 -24.13 5.35
CA ARG A 81 1.29 -25.06 6.18
C ARG A 81 2.78 -24.78 6.24
N GLU A 82 3.35 -24.33 5.11
CA GLU A 82 4.79 -24.07 5.01
C GLU A 82 5.10 -22.61 5.38
N GLU A 83 6.24 -22.38 5.99
CA GLU A 83 6.79 -21.04 6.23
C GLU A 83 7.54 -20.54 4.99
N GLY A 84 7.62 -19.20 4.83
CA GLY A 84 8.41 -18.57 3.77
C GLY A 84 7.88 -18.79 2.36
N ILE A 85 6.59 -19.03 2.17
CA ILE A 85 5.96 -19.08 0.85
C ILE A 85 5.43 -17.70 0.47
N VAL A 86 5.73 -17.26 -0.75
CA VAL A 86 5.14 -16.07 -1.36
C VAL A 86 4.02 -16.50 -2.29
N MET A 87 2.79 -16.18 -1.95
CA MET A 87 1.64 -16.44 -2.82
C MET A 87 1.48 -15.27 -3.80
N VAL A 88 1.65 -15.53 -5.08
CA VAL A 88 1.37 -14.54 -6.14
C VAL A 88 -0.03 -14.80 -6.67
N ALA A 89 -0.93 -13.83 -6.54
CA ALA A 89 -2.34 -14.09 -6.75
C ALA A 89 -3.11 -12.93 -7.41
N THR A 90 -4.26 -13.25 -8.00
CA THR A 90 -5.32 -12.26 -8.23
C THR A 90 -6.15 -12.07 -6.96
N ILE A 91 -7.06 -11.09 -6.97
CA ILE A 91 -8.01 -10.85 -5.86
C ILE A 91 -8.86 -12.09 -5.49
N ALA A 92 -8.85 -13.14 -6.31
CA ALA A 92 -9.51 -14.41 -5.98
C ALA A 92 -8.87 -15.13 -4.77
N PHE A 93 -7.61 -14.80 -4.43
CA PHE A 93 -6.95 -15.31 -3.24
C PHE A 93 -7.23 -14.39 -2.07
N GLY A 94 -8.22 -14.74 -1.29
CA GLY A 94 -8.58 -13.86 -0.20
C GLY A 94 -9.67 -14.41 0.72
N MET A 95 -10.75 -14.94 0.19
CA MET A 95 -11.79 -15.50 1.03
C MET A 95 -11.28 -16.78 1.73
N GLY A 96 -11.33 -16.79 3.05
CA GLY A 96 -10.94 -17.96 3.86
C GLY A 96 -9.43 -18.13 4.12
N ILE A 97 -8.58 -17.19 3.72
CA ILE A 97 -7.16 -17.23 4.08
C ILE A 97 -6.96 -16.60 5.45
N ASP A 98 -6.61 -17.44 6.41
CA ASP A 98 -6.31 -17.04 7.79
C ASP A 98 -4.94 -17.59 8.21
N LYS A 99 -3.87 -17.08 7.58
CA LYS A 99 -2.48 -17.32 7.96
C LYS A 99 -1.99 -16.12 8.76
N PRO A 100 -1.73 -16.26 10.06
CA PRO A 100 -1.41 -15.12 10.94
C PRO A 100 -0.03 -14.50 10.68
N ASP A 101 0.94 -15.31 10.27
CA ASP A 101 2.35 -14.98 10.07
C ASP A 101 2.66 -14.47 8.65
N VAL A 102 1.72 -13.86 7.96
CA VAL A 102 1.98 -13.16 6.69
C VAL A 102 2.74 -11.87 6.99
N ARG A 103 4.02 -11.82 6.61
CA ARG A 103 4.89 -10.66 6.91
C ARG A 103 4.77 -9.52 5.92
N PHE A 104 4.25 -9.77 4.70
CA PHE A 104 3.96 -8.69 3.77
C PHE A 104 2.79 -8.99 2.84
N VAL A 105 2.12 -7.91 2.44
CA VAL A 105 1.19 -7.87 1.32
C VAL A 105 1.70 -6.82 0.33
N ALA A 106 1.96 -7.25 -0.90
CA ALA A 106 2.48 -6.39 -1.96
C ALA A 106 1.46 -6.28 -3.11
N HIS A 107 1.23 -5.06 -3.59
CA HIS A 107 0.38 -4.80 -4.76
C HIS A 107 1.25 -4.33 -5.93
N LEU A 108 1.31 -5.11 -6.99
CA LEU A 108 2.01 -4.75 -8.24
C LEU A 108 1.16 -3.88 -9.17
N ASP A 109 -0.13 -3.85 -8.93
CA ASP A 109 -1.11 -3.02 -9.62
C ASP A 109 -2.04 -2.38 -8.59
N MET A 110 -2.55 -1.19 -8.88
CA MET A 110 -3.48 -0.51 -7.96
C MET A 110 -4.75 -1.34 -7.75
N PRO A 111 -5.17 -1.61 -6.51
CA PRO A 111 -6.44 -2.25 -6.18
C PRO A 111 -7.64 -1.50 -6.77
N LYS A 112 -8.78 -2.17 -6.84
CA LYS A 112 -10.01 -1.58 -7.41
C LYS A 112 -10.48 -0.33 -6.65
N ASN A 113 -10.27 -0.32 -5.34
CA ASN A 113 -10.69 0.76 -4.47
C ASN A 113 -9.98 0.69 -3.11
N ILE A 114 -10.16 1.71 -2.28
CA ILE A 114 -9.52 1.84 -0.98
C ILE A 114 -9.98 0.77 0.03
N GLU A 115 -11.21 0.30 -0.06
CA GLU A 115 -11.75 -0.75 0.83
C GLU A 115 -11.10 -2.10 0.52
N GLY A 116 -10.96 -2.44 -0.78
CA GLY A 116 -10.22 -3.61 -1.23
C GLY A 116 -8.76 -3.56 -0.78
N TYR A 117 -8.10 -2.43 -0.95
CA TYR A 117 -6.74 -2.23 -0.46
C TYR A 117 -6.62 -2.48 1.05
N TYR A 118 -7.55 -1.93 1.84
CA TYR A 118 -7.56 -2.13 3.30
C TYR A 118 -7.79 -3.59 3.67
N GLN A 119 -8.74 -4.28 3.04
CA GLN A 119 -9.03 -5.70 3.29
C GLN A 119 -7.85 -6.61 2.90
N GLU A 120 -7.20 -6.33 1.78
CA GLU A 120 -6.06 -7.09 1.28
C GLU A 120 -4.82 -6.88 2.16
N THR A 121 -4.50 -5.64 2.50
CA THR A 121 -3.37 -5.32 3.40
C THR A 121 -3.62 -5.82 4.83
N GLY A 122 -4.87 -5.87 5.28
CA GLY A 122 -5.27 -6.40 6.59
C GLY A 122 -4.99 -7.89 6.79
N ARG A 123 -4.57 -8.63 5.75
CA ARG A 123 -4.12 -10.03 5.86
C ARG A 123 -2.72 -10.15 6.45
N ALA A 124 -1.93 -9.08 6.40
CA ALA A 124 -0.59 -9.06 6.96
C ALA A 124 -0.62 -8.95 8.50
N GLY A 125 0.29 -9.65 9.17
CA GLY A 125 0.57 -9.51 10.59
C GLY A 125 -0.64 -9.73 11.51
N ARG A 126 -1.48 -10.74 11.26
CA ARG A 126 -2.66 -11.02 12.12
C ARG A 126 -2.29 -11.51 13.51
N ASP A 127 -1.07 -11.97 13.69
CA ASP A 127 -0.47 -12.32 14.96
C ASP A 127 -0.01 -11.11 15.80
N GLY A 128 -0.14 -9.89 15.26
CA GLY A 128 0.30 -8.66 15.90
C GLY A 128 1.76 -8.29 15.63
N GLU A 129 2.54 -9.19 15.03
CA GLU A 129 3.93 -8.94 14.70
C GLU A 129 4.10 -7.97 13.53
N PRO A 130 5.26 -7.29 13.40
CA PRO A 130 5.54 -6.34 12.33
C PRO A 130 5.30 -6.94 10.94
N ALA A 131 4.58 -6.20 10.10
CA ALA A 131 4.28 -6.61 8.74
C ALA A 131 4.26 -5.40 7.79
N HIS A 132 4.42 -5.65 6.49
CA HIS A 132 4.44 -4.60 5.47
C HIS A 132 3.24 -4.67 4.53
N ALA A 133 2.65 -3.52 4.24
CA ALA A 133 1.74 -3.28 3.12
C ALA A 133 2.49 -2.42 2.10
N TRP A 134 2.95 -3.03 1.03
CA TRP A 134 3.71 -2.38 -0.03
C TRP A 134 2.86 -2.28 -1.31
N MET A 135 2.87 -1.14 -1.98
CA MET A 135 2.20 -0.96 -3.26
C MET A 135 3.07 -0.16 -4.21
N CYS A 136 3.18 -0.60 -5.48
CA CYS A 136 3.66 0.25 -6.56
C CYS A 136 2.51 0.57 -7.53
N TYR A 137 2.40 1.83 -7.94
CA TYR A 137 1.34 2.27 -8.83
C TYR A 137 1.82 3.37 -9.78
N GLY A 138 1.13 3.49 -10.90
CA GLY A 138 1.39 4.51 -11.91
C GLY A 138 0.10 5.03 -12.54
N LEU A 139 0.21 6.04 -13.39
CA LEU A 139 -0.94 6.63 -14.07
C LEU A 139 -1.75 5.60 -14.88
N GLN A 140 -1.06 4.61 -15.46
CA GLN A 140 -1.73 3.56 -16.25
C GLN A 140 -2.65 2.69 -15.39
N ASP A 141 -2.29 2.45 -14.13
CA ASP A 141 -3.16 1.68 -13.21
C ASP A 141 -4.46 2.43 -12.96
N VAL A 142 -4.39 3.75 -12.74
CA VAL A 142 -5.57 4.61 -12.55
C VAL A 142 -6.46 4.59 -13.80
N VAL A 143 -5.86 4.74 -14.98
CA VAL A 143 -6.58 4.68 -16.27
C VAL A 143 -7.27 3.33 -16.43
N ASN A 144 -6.58 2.23 -16.16
CA ASN A 144 -7.13 0.88 -16.27
C ASN A 144 -8.29 0.66 -15.30
N GLN A 145 -8.15 1.08 -14.05
CA GLN A 145 -9.21 0.93 -13.05
C GLN A 145 -10.45 1.77 -13.40
N ARG A 146 -10.26 3.00 -13.86
CA ARG A 146 -11.35 3.84 -14.34
C ARG A 146 -12.09 3.19 -15.50
N ARG A 147 -11.36 2.70 -16.50
CA ARG A 147 -11.94 1.99 -17.64
C ARG A 147 -12.76 0.78 -17.19
N MET A 148 -12.25 -0.03 -16.28
CA MET A 148 -12.97 -1.20 -15.76
C MET A 148 -14.28 -0.82 -15.05
N ILE A 149 -14.30 0.32 -14.33
CA ILE A 149 -15.52 0.84 -13.70
C ILE A 149 -16.51 1.28 -14.79
N ASP A 150 -16.06 2.05 -15.77
CA ASP A 150 -16.92 2.67 -16.79
C ASP A 150 -17.48 1.64 -17.78
N GLU A 151 -16.70 0.60 -18.13
CA GLU A 151 -17.13 -0.52 -18.99
C GLU A 151 -17.98 -1.57 -18.24
N SER A 152 -18.12 -1.47 -16.93
CA SER A 152 -18.95 -2.40 -16.17
C SER A 152 -20.44 -2.23 -16.54
N PRO A 153 -21.26 -3.29 -16.48
CA PRO A 153 -22.69 -3.21 -16.78
C PRO A 153 -23.52 -2.55 -15.65
N ALA A 154 -22.86 -2.04 -14.59
CA ALA A 154 -23.52 -1.45 -13.45
C ALA A 154 -24.17 -0.10 -13.78
N GLU A 155 -25.17 0.28 -12.99
CA GLU A 155 -25.84 1.58 -13.06
C GLU A 155 -24.87 2.74 -12.80
N GLU A 156 -25.16 3.92 -13.36
CA GLU A 156 -24.25 5.07 -13.30
C GLU A 156 -24.02 5.57 -11.85
N GLU A 157 -25.02 5.47 -10.98
CA GLU A 157 -24.88 5.80 -9.56
C GLU A 157 -23.84 4.91 -8.88
N PHE A 158 -23.88 3.61 -9.15
CA PHE A 158 -22.88 2.69 -8.63
C PHE A 158 -21.48 2.97 -9.19
N LYS A 159 -21.37 3.27 -10.49
CA LYS A 159 -20.09 3.67 -11.10
C LYS A 159 -19.53 4.93 -10.46
N GLN A 160 -20.38 5.91 -10.17
CA GLN A 160 -19.96 7.14 -9.48
C GLN A 160 -19.40 6.86 -8.09
N VAL A 161 -20.06 5.98 -7.31
CA VAL A 161 -19.55 5.53 -6.01
C VAL A 161 -18.19 4.85 -6.16
N MET A 162 -18.05 3.96 -7.14
CA MET A 162 -16.79 3.23 -7.38
C MET A 162 -15.66 4.17 -7.82
N ARG A 163 -15.96 5.17 -8.65
CA ARG A 163 -14.98 6.22 -9.01
C ARG A 163 -14.53 7.00 -7.76
N GLY A 164 -15.46 7.38 -6.88
CA GLY A 164 -15.14 8.07 -5.62
C GLY A 164 -14.24 7.23 -4.70
N LYS A 165 -14.48 5.93 -4.61
CA LYS A 165 -13.64 5.00 -3.84
C LYS A 165 -12.24 4.81 -4.46
N LEU A 166 -12.13 4.82 -5.79
CA LEU A 166 -10.84 4.80 -6.49
C LEU A 166 -10.08 6.12 -6.27
N ASP A 167 -10.78 7.26 -6.33
CA ASP A 167 -10.19 8.58 -6.08
C ASP A 167 -9.67 8.70 -4.64
N ALA A 168 -10.38 8.13 -3.67
CA ALA A 168 -9.90 8.05 -2.30
C ALA A 168 -8.59 7.22 -2.18
N LEU A 169 -8.47 6.10 -2.90
CA LEU A 169 -7.24 5.32 -2.95
C LEU A 169 -6.10 6.09 -3.63
N LEU A 170 -6.39 6.80 -4.72
CA LEU A 170 -5.40 7.65 -5.39
C LEU A 170 -4.97 8.79 -4.47
N GLY A 171 -5.91 9.43 -3.75
CA GLY A 171 -5.62 10.43 -2.74
C GLY A 171 -4.73 9.90 -1.62
N LEU A 172 -4.93 8.65 -1.18
CA LEU A 172 -4.03 7.96 -0.24
C LEU A 172 -2.64 7.74 -0.85
N ALA A 173 -2.58 7.32 -2.12
CA ALA A 173 -1.33 7.02 -2.80
C ALA A 173 -0.47 8.28 -3.07
N GLU A 174 -1.09 9.42 -3.33
CA GLU A 174 -0.40 10.71 -3.54
C GLU A 174 -0.27 11.55 -2.26
N ALA A 175 -0.70 11.03 -1.11
CA ALA A 175 -0.62 11.73 0.16
C ALA A 175 0.81 12.18 0.49
N THR A 176 0.93 13.37 1.05
CA THR A 176 2.17 13.94 1.59
C THR A 176 2.23 13.90 3.12
N ASP A 177 1.10 13.65 3.75
CA ASP A 177 0.90 13.45 5.19
C ASP A 177 0.81 11.95 5.56
N CYS A 178 0.51 11.66 6.82
CA CYS A 178 0.46 10.29 7.33
C CYS A 178 -0.58 9.43 6.59
N ARG A 179 -0.13 8.33 5.94
CA ARG A 179 -1.00 7.42 5.20
C ARG A 179 -2.01 6.72 6.10
N ARG A 180 -1.61 6.34 7.31
CA ARG A 180 -2.50 5.69 8.27
C ARG A 180 -3.66 6.59 8.66
N VAL A 181 -3.39 7.85 8.96
CA VAL A 181 -4.44 8.84 9.29
C VAL A 181 -5.43 8.98 8.13
N ARG A 182 -4.94 9.09 6.90
CA ARG A 182 -5.83 9.18 5.73
C ARG A 182 -6.68 7.93 5.54
N LEU A 183 -6.07 6.76 5.68
CA LEU A 183 -6.76 5.48 5.54
C LEU A 183 -7.86 5.32 6.59
N LEU A 184 -7.56 5.58 7.86
CA LEU A 184 -8.52 5.46 8.95
C LEU A 184 -9.61 6.52 8.90
N ARG A 185 -9.27 7.75 8.51
CA ARG A 185 -10.26 8.81 8.30
C ARG A 185 -11.28 8.47 7.21
N TYR A 186 -10.88 7.76 6.16
CA TYR A 186 -11.82 7.26 5.16
C TYR A 186 -12.89 6.35 5.78
N PHE A 187 -12.53 5.56 6.79
CA PHE A 187 -13.46 4.70 7.55
C PHE A 187 -14.13 5.41 8.75
N GLY A 188 -13.96 6.72 8.90
CA GLY A 188 -14.60 7.52 9.95
C GLY A 188 -13.83 7.54 11.27
N GLU A 189 -12.62 6.95 11.35
CA GLU A 189 -11.76 7.00 12.54
C GLU A 189 -10.80 8.19 12.46
N ASP A 190 -10.87 9.11 13.42
CA ASP A 190 -9.98 10.27 13.50
C ASP A 190 -8.96 10.11 14.63
N LEU A 191 -7.75 9.72 14.27
CA LEU A 191 -6.63 9.58 15.22
C LEU A 191 -6.13 10.94 15.75
N THR A 192 -6.49 12.05 15.11
CA THR A 192 -6.06 13.37 15.56
C THR A 192 -6.89 13.88 16.74
N ALA A 193 -8.10 13.39 16.93
CA ALA A 193 -8.99 13.77 18.03
C ALA A 193 -8.46 13.31 19.42
N GLY A 194 -7.65 12.26 19.48
CA GLY A 194 -7.04 11.76 20.71
C GLY A 194 -5.71 12.43 21.11
N ALA A 195 -5.03 13.11 20.20
CA ALA A 195 -3.72 13.70 20.45
C ALA A 195 -3.78 15.04 21.23
N VAL A 196 -4.96 15.64 21.34
CA VAL A 196 -5.17 16.89 22.10
C VAL A 196 -5.38 16.65 23.60
N SER A 197 -5.60 15.41 24.03
CA SER A 197 -5.90 15.07 25.43
C SER A 197 -4.68 14.74 26.31
N GLY A 198 -3.48 14.90 25.83
CA GLY A 198 -2.21 14.47 26.48
C GLY A 198 -1.44 15.58 27.22
N VAL A 199 -1.94 16.82 27.37
CA VAL A 199 -1.29 17.86 28.21
C VAL A 199 -2.37 18.52 29.07
N GLY A 200 -2.48 18.06 30.30
CA GLY A 200 -3.02 18.77 31.46
C GLY A 200 -4.40 19.42 31.32
N ALA A 201 -5.47 18.74 31.69
CA ALA A 201 -6.66 19.40 32.25
C ALA A 201 -7.36 18.49 33.26
N THR A 202 -7.29 18.88 34.49
CA THR A 202 -8.13 18.47 35.61
C THR A 202 -9.58 18.88 35.41
N LEU A 203 -10.51 17.92 35.54
CA LEU A 203 -11.91 18.04 36.00
C LEU A 203 -12.77 19.25 35.58
N ALA A 204 -13.81 18.99 34.78
CA ALA A 204 -15.16 19.44 35.12
C ALA A 204 -16.20 18.61 34.33
N ALA A 205 -17.12 18.02 35.08
CA ALA A 205 -18.27 17.26 34.61
C ALA A 205 -19.31 18.18 33.95
N ALA A 206 -19.84 17.80 32.79
CA ALA A 206 -21.11 18.29 32.28
C ALA A 206 -21.84 17.20 31.50
N GLY A 207 -23.13 17.03 31.80
CA GLY A 207 -23.99 15.96 31.35
C GLY A 207 -24.42 16.03 29.88
N PRO A 208 -25.25 15.06 29.42
CA PRO A 208 -25.50 14.82 28.00
C PRO A 208 -26.51 15.82 27.41
N PRO A 209 -26.36 16.26 26.16
CA PRO A 209 -27.43 16.97 25.47
C PRO A 209 -28.36 16.01 24.73
N GLN A 210 -29.65 16.34 24.91
CA GLN A 210 -30.79 15.69 24.28
C GLN A 210 -30.92 16.09 22.80
N GLY A 211 -31.64 15.24 22.08
CA GLY A 211 -31.87 15.19 20.63
C GLY A 211 -32.20 16.51 19.92
N GLY A 212 -31.79 16.55 18.68
CA GLY A 212 -32.12 17.57 17.68
C GLY A 212 -32.12 17.03 16.28
N GLN A 213 -33.24 17.22 15.61
CA GLN A 213 -33.66 16.71 14.30
C GLN A 213 -32.75 17.11 13.15
N HIS A 214 -32.57 16.21 12.15
CA HIS A 214 -31.92 16.46 10.89
C HIS A 214 -32.73 17.35 9.95
N PRO A 215 -32.12 18.34 9.26
CA PRO A 215 -32.68 18.93 8.04
C PRO A 215 -32.11 18.26 6.78
N PRO A 216 -32.86 18.25 5.65
CA PRO A 216 -32.47 17.56 4.42
C PRO A 216 -31.61 18.44 3.49
N GLY A 217 -30.70 17.79 2.79
CA GLY A 217 -30.21 18.17 1.45
C GLY A 217 -29.38 19.46 1.37
N GLY A 218 -28.06 19.34 1.49
CA GLY A 218 -27.11 20.38 1.06
C GLY A 218 -25.87 19.74 0.44
N GLN A 219 -25.61 20.08 -0.83
CA GLN A 219 -24.41 19.71 -1.57
C GLN A 219 -23.16 20.09 -0.77
N ARG A 220 -22.37 19.12 -0.36
CA ARG A 220 -21.08 19.37 0.30
C ARG A 220 -20.02 19.60 -0.77
N GLY A 221 -19.66 20.84 -1.01
CA GLY A 221 -18.44 21.22 -1.69
C GLY A 221 -17.25 20.67 -0.91
N HIS A 222 -16.33 19.99 -1.61
CA HIS A 222 -15.08 19.51 -1.03
C HIS A 222 -14.19 20.71 -0.69
N ALA A 223 -14.21 21.12 0.57
CA ALA A 223 -13.25 22.08 1.08
C ALA A 223 -11.88 21.39 1.21
N VAL A 224 -10.87 21.93 0.52
CA VAL A 224 -9.48 21.56 0.69
C VAL A 224 -9.05 21.98 2.11
N PRO A 225 -8.58 21.08 2.98
CA PRO A 225 -8.17 21.47 4.33
C PRO A 225 -6.93 22.37 4.25
N SER A 226 -7.01 23.56 4.82
CA SER A 226 -5.89 24.46 5.04
C SER A 226 -4.87 23.82 5.98
N VAL A 227 -3.57 23.96 5.62
CA VAL A 227 -2.42 23.53 6.40
C VAL A 227 -2.37 24.33 7.70
N GLY A 228 -2.70 23.72 8.81
CA GLY A 228 -2.70 24.37 10.14
C GLY A 228 -3.11 23.47 11.30
N ALA A 229 -3.11 22.14 11.14
CA ALA A 229 -3.40 21.23 12.23
C ALA A 229 -2.15 20.39 12.56
N THR A 230 -1.88 20.21 13.85
CA THR A 230 -0.87 19.30 14.41
C THR A 230 -0.93 17.97 13.67
N SER A 231 0.10 17.71 12.83
CA SER A 231 0.15 16.51 12.01
C SER A 231 0.45 15.32 12.90
N TYR A 232 -0.53 14.43 13.08
CA TYR A 232 -0.32 13.15 13.73
C TYR A 232 0.65 12.30 12.91
N PHE A 233 1.70 11.79 13.54
CA PHE A 233 2.68 10.90 12.97
C PHE A 233 2.48 9.49 13.53
N CYS A 234 2.13 8.52 12.69
CA CYS A 234 2.02 7.14 13.14
C CYS A 234 3.38 6.45 13.38
N GLY A 235 4.49 7.07 12.94
CA GLY A 235 5.84 6.50 13.03
C GLY A 235 6.07 5.22 12.21
N ASN A 236 5.05 4.71 11.51
CA ASN A 236 5.09 3.43 10.82
C ASN A 236 4.43 3.47 9.44
N CYS A 237 4.69 4.54 8.66
CA CYS A 237 4.44 4.58 7.22
C CYS A 237 5.57 5.32 6.51
N ASP A 238 5.70 5.13 5.20
CA ASP A 238 6.77 5.74 4.40
C ASP A 238 6.82 7.27 4.56
N ASN A 239 5.66 7.95 4.53
CA ASN A 239 5.59 9.41 4.69
C ASN A 239 5.99 9.89 6.10
N CYS A 240 5.78 9.08 7.14
CA CYS A 240 6.24 9.42 8.49
C CYS A 240 7.74 9.14 8.69
N LEU A 241 8.23 8.02 8.11
CA LEU A 241 9.63 7.62 8.24
C LEU A 241 10.56 8.42 7.32
N GLN A 242 10.08 8.77 6.14
CA GLN A 242 10.79 9.54 5.11
C GLN A 242 9.81 10.53 4.46
N PRO A 243 9.53 11.67 5.10
CA PRO A 243 8.62 12.66 4.55
C PRO A 243 9.01 13.03 3.12
N PRO A 244 8.02 13.02 2.19
CA PRO A 244 8.31 13.35 0.80
C PRO A 244 8.72 14.81 0.67
N ALA A 245 9.69 15.10 -0.20
CA ALA A 245 9.99 16.45 -0.60
C ALA A 245 8.76 17.05 -1.34
N ILE A 246 8.38 18.23 -0.94
CA ILE A 246 7.26 18.99 -1.51
C ILE A 246 7.81 20.21 -2.23
N TRP A 247 7.36 20.44 -3.44
CA TRP A 247 7.71 21.60 -4.24
C TRP A 247 6.48 22.37 -4.69
N ASP A 248 6.66 23.63 -5.02
CA ASP A 248 5.63 24.45 -5.64
C ASP A 248 5.49 24.07 -7.12
N GLY A 249 4.54 23.20 -7.40
CA GLY A 249 4.21 22.73 -8.74
C GLY A 249 3.20 23.61 -9.48
N THR A 250 2.85 24.79 -8.96
CA THR A 250 1.80 25.65 -9.52
C THR A 250 2.07 26.00 -10.98
N GLU A 251 3.32 26.34 -11.34
CA GLU A 251 3.68 26.62 -12.73
C GLU A 251 3.54 25.43 -13.65
N ALA A 252 4.07 24.27 -13.24
CA ALA A 252 3.96 23.01 -14.01
C ALA A 252 2.49 22.59 -14.18
N ALA A 253 1.69 22.73 -13.13
CA ALA A 253 0.25 22.47 -13.14
C ALA A 253 -0.47 23.40 -14.12
N ARG A 254 -0.19 24.71 -14.08
CA ARG A 254 -0.80 25.68 -15.01
C ARG A 254 -0.41 25.43 -16.47
N LYS A 255 0.85 25.09 -16.76
CA LYS A 255 1.30 24.71 -18.10
C LYS A 255 0.53 23.50 -18.61
N LEU A 256 0.39 22.47 -17.78
CA LEU A 256 -0.33 21.24 -18.15
C LEU A 256 -1.83 21.50 -18.35
N LEU A 257 -2.49 22.18 -17.43
CA LEU A 257 -3.91 22.52 -17.54
C LEU A 257 -4.18 23.45 -18.74
N SER A 258 -3.31 24.43 -19.00
CA SER A 258 -3.39 25.29 -20.18
C SER A 258 -3.26 24.51 -21.48
N CYS A 259 -2.39 23.51 -21.53
CA CYS A 259 -2.24 22.65 -22.70
C CYS A 259 -3.51 21.85 -22.95
N ILE A 260 -4.08 21.20 -21.92
CA ILE A 260 -5.36 20.47 -22.05
C ILE A 260 -6.48 21.42 -22.56
N TYR A 261 -6.58 22.61 -21.98
CA TYR A 261 -7.59 23.60 -22.37
C TYR A 261 -7.45 24.02 -23.85
N ARG A 262 -6.24 24.39 -24.28
CA ARG A 262 -6.01 24.89 -25.66
C ARG A 262 -6.16 23.79 -26.69
N VAL A 263 -5.76 22.57 -26.40
CA VAL A 263 -5.99 21.41 -27.28
C VAL A 263 -7.48 21.19 -27.49
N GLN A 264 -8.28 21.22 -26.43
CA GLN A 264 -9.73 21.11 -26.55
C GLN A 264 -10.36 22.28 -27.30
N GLN A 265 -9.89 23.51 -27.06
CA GLN A 265 -10.39 24.69 -27.76
C GLN A 265 -10.08 24.69 -29.27
N SER A 266 -8.91 24.17 -29.66
CA SER A 266 -8.47 24.19 -31.07
C SER A 266 -9.19 23.18 -31.95
N THR A 267 -9.56 22.01 -31.38
CA THR A 267 -10.11 20.89 -32.17
C THR A 267 -11.50 20.45 -31.72
N GLY A 268 -12.00 20.93 -30.58
CA GLY A 268 -13.23 20.42 -29.94
C GLY A 268 -13.08 19.01 -29.36
N ILE A 269 -11.88 18.39 -29.48
CA ILE A 269 -11.61 17.03 -29.11
C ILE A 269 -10.66 17.02 -27.90
N SER A 270 -10.94 16.14 -26.94
CA SER A 270 -10.03 15.86 -25.81
C SER A 270 -9.05 14.75 -26.18
N PHE A 271 -7.85 14.80 -25.61
CA PHE A 271 -6.78 13.84 -25.89
C PHE A 271 -6.26 13.20 -24.60
N GLY A 272 -5.65 12.02 -24.73
CA GLY A 272 -5.03 11.30 -23.62
C GLY A 272 -3.67 11.88 -23.19
N ALA A 273 -3.19 11.42 -22.06
CA ALA A 273 -1.97 11.91 -21.40
C ALA A 273 -0.74 11.91 -22.32
N GLY A 274 -0.53 10.86 -23.14
CA GLY A 274 0.63 10.77 -24.04
C GLY A 274 0.72 11.93 -25.02
N HIS A 275 -0.40 12.25 -25.67
CA HIS A 275 -0.46 13.34 -26.63
C HIS A 275 -0.24 14.73 -25.98
N ILE A 276 -0.81 14.95 -24.80
CA ILE A 276 -0.57 16.18 -24.02
C ILE A 276 0.90 16.31 -23.62
N MET A 277 1.56 15.20 -23.22
CA MET A 277 3.00 15.19 -22.91
C MET A 277 3.86 15.53 -24.14
N ASP A 278 3.51 15.00 -25.32
CA ASP A 278 4.23 15.30 -26.57
C ASP A 278 4.15 16.79 -26.92
N ILE A 279 2.97 17.40 -26.79
CA ILE A 279 2.78 18.84 -27.02
C ILE A 279 3.59 19.67 -26.03
N LEU A 280 3.46 19.39 -24.72
CA LEU A 280 4.16 20.12 -23.67
C LEU A 280 5.68 20.09 -23.83
N ARG A 281 6.22 18.96 -24.30
CA ARG A 281 7.67 18.77 -24.51
C ARG A 281 8.15 19.20 -25.89
N GLY A 282 7.27 19.72 -26.75
CA GLY A 282 7.61 20.17 -28.09
C GLY A 282 7.99 19.03 -29.05
N LYS A 283 7.47 17.81 -28.83
CA LYS A 283 7.69 16.68 -29.73
C LYS A 283 6.74 16.72 -30.91
N ARG A 284 7.28 16.80 -32.11
CA ARG A 284 6.52 16.76 -33.39
C ARG A 284 6.25 15.30 -33.77
N THR A 285 5.17 14.72 -33.24
CA THR A 285 4.66 13.42 -33.70
C THR A 285 3.69 13.61 -34.87
N GLU A 286 3.43 12.54 -35.64
CA GLU A 286 2.42 12.59 -36.74
C GLU A 286 1.08 13.10 -36.22
N LYS A 287 0.67 12.65 -35.04
CA LYS A 287 -0.60 13.07 -34.41
C LYS A 287 -0.60 14.56 -34.04
N VAL A 288 0.53 15.08 -33.53
CA VAL A 288 0.68 16.51 -33.22
C VAL A 288 0.59 17.35 -34.50
N ALA A 289 1.24 16.95 -35.59
CA ALA A 289 1.19 17.61 -36.88
C ALA A 289 -0.20 17.52 -37.54
N GLN A 290 -0.85 16.35 -37.49
CA GLN A 290 -2.18 16.11 -38.04
C GLN A 290 -3.22 17.08 -37.47
N PHE A 291 -3.18 17.35 -36.19
CA PHE A 291 -4.11 18.25 -35.49
C PHE A 291 -3.58 19.70 -35.39
N ARG A 292 -2.43 20.00 -36.00
CA ARG A 292 -1.73 21.30 -35.94
C ARG A 292 -1.47 21.79 -34.52
N HIS A 293 -1.27 20.89 -33.60
CA HIS A 293 -1.01 21.23 -32.20
C HIS A 293 0.42 21.76 -31.96
N ASP A 294 1.31 21.63 -32.92
CA ASP A 294 2.61 22.31 -32.99
C ASP A 294 2.53 23.81 -33.17
N ALA A 295 1.36 24.34 -33.65
CA ALA A 295 1.08 25.76 -33.74
C ALA A 295 0.48 26.36 -32.45
N LEU A 296 0.15 25.54 -31.45
CA LEU A 296 -0.40 26.03 -30.18
C LEU A 296 0.66 26.78 -29.38
N SER A 297 0.25 27.85 -28.70
CA SER A 297 1.13 28.59 -27.76
C SER A 297 1.63 27.75 -26.59
N THR A 298 1.04 26.56 -26.41
CA THR A 298 1.44 25.58 -25.38
C THR A 298 2.40 24.52 -25.92
N PHE A 299 2.80 24.58 -27.18
CA PHE A 299 3.78 23.66 -27.74
C PHE A 299 5.18 23.97 -27.20
N GLY A 300 5.78 23.00 -26.50
CA GLY A 300 7.10 23.14 -25.94
C GLY A 300 7.21 23.91 -24.61
N ILE A 301 6.11 24.44 -24.05
CA ILE A 301 6.17 25.25 -22.82
C ILE A 301 6.55 24.48 -21.57
N GLY A 302 6.58 23.16 -21.63
CA GLY A 302 6.99 22.27 -20.53
C GLY A 302 8.28 21.49 -20.85
N ALA A 303 9.08 21.97 -21.82
CA ALA A 303 10.30 21.27 -22.27
C ALA A 303 11.36 21.15 -21.18
N GLU A 304 11.36 22.05 -20.18
CA GLU A 304 12.24 21.99 -19.01
C GLU A 304 11.95 20.83 -18.06
N PHE A 305 10.72 20.28 -18.12
CA PHE A 305 10.35 19.12 -17.30
C PHE A 305 10.58 17.82 -18.07
N SER A 306 11.09 16.82 -17.38
CA SER A 306 11.11 15.47 -17.93
C SER A 306 9.69 14.91 -18.06
N GLU A 307 9.50 13.94 -18.95
CA GLU A 307 8.19 13.29 -19.12
C GLU A 307 7.71 12.63 -17.83
N MET A 308 8.62 12.09 -17.03
CA MET A 308 8.31 11.49 -15.73
C MET A 308 7.78 12.53 -14.74
N GLN A 309 8.40 13.71 -14.68
CA GLN A 309 7.92 14.82 -13.84
C GLN A 309 6.51 15.26 -14.27
N LEU A 310 6.28 15.51 -15.57
CA LEU A 310 4.97 15.90 -16.07
C LEU A 310 3.89 14.83 -15.83
N ARG A 311 4.23 13.54 -15.97
CA ARG A 311 3.32 12.44 -15.60
C ARG A 311 3.03 12.41 -14.11
N GLY A 312 4.01 12.70 -13.27
CA GLY A 312 3.83 12.86 -11.84
C GLY A 312 2.92 14.04 -11.48
N VAL A 313 3.10 15.19 -12.14
CA VAL A 313 2.22 16.36 -11.99
C VAL A 313 0.79 16.01 -12.41
N LEU A 314 0.60 15.38 -13.57
CA LEU A 314 -0.73 14.97 -14.05
C LEU A 314 -1.41 14.03 -13.06
N ARG A 315 -0.70 13.01 -12.56
CA ARG A 315 -1.24 12.06 -11.61
C ARG A 315 -1.72 12.75 -10.33
N GLN A 316 -0.94 13.68 -9.81
CA GLN A 316 -1.31 14.46 -8.63
C GLN A 316 -2.47 15.42 -8.89
N LEU A 317 -2.55 16.03 -10.09
CA LEU A 317 -3.70 16.84 -10.50
C LEU A 317 -4.99 16.00 -10.60
N ILE A 318 -4.89 14.75 -11.04
CA ILE A 318 -6.02 13.81 -11.00
C ILE A 318 -6.40 13.48 -9.55
N ALA A 319 -5.41 13.23 -8.69
CA ALA A 319 -5.63 12.90 -7.28
C ALA A 319 -6.34 14.02 -6.49
N ILE A 320 -6.03 15.29 -6.78
CA ILE A 320 -6.71 16.44 -6.17
C ILE A 320 -8.02 16.81 -6.88
N GLY A 321 -8.37 16.11 -7.94
CA GLY A 321 -9.59 16.34 -8.70
C GLY A 321 -9.54 17.56 -9.67
N ALA A 322 -8.34 18.10 -9.98
CA ALA A 322 -8.21 19.17 -10.96
C ALA A 322 -8.29 18.67 -12.42
N VAL A 323 -8.01 17.39 -12.67
CA VAL A 323 -8.14 16.73 -13.97
C VAL A 323 -8.96 15.47 -13.81
N ALA A 324 -9.92 15.23 -14.68
CA ALA A 324 -10.65 13.98 -14.78
C ALA A 324 -10.22 13.18 -16.02
N ILE A 325 -10.28 11.87 -15.93
CA ILE A 325 -10.07 10.94 -17.05
C ILE A 325 -11.45 10.51 -17.56
N ASP A 326 -11.71 10.73 -18.85
CA ASP A 326 -12.90 10.24 -19.52
C ASP A 326 -12.58 8.90 -20.21
N ALA A 327 -12.96 7.80 -19.55
CA ALA A 327 -12.70 6.46 -20.07
C ALA A 327 -13.58 6.12 -21.29
N GLN A 328 -14.79 6.68 -21.39
CA GLN A 328 -15.68 6.48 -22.54
C GLN A 328 -15.14 7.18 -23.80
N ALA A 329 -14.40 8.27 -23.63
CA ALA A 329 -13.71 8.98 -24.71
C ALA A 329 -12.23 8.56 -24.80
N PHE A 330 -11.91 7.27 -24.81
CA PHE A 330 -10.55 6.72 -24.97
C PHE A 330 -9.52 7.24 -23.96
N ASN A 331 -9.92 7.38 -22.71
CA ASN A 331 -9.08 7.88 -21.61
C ASN A 331 -8.53 9.29 -21.85
N THR A 332 -9.35 10.16 -22.43
CA THR A 332 -8.98 11.55 -22.63
C THR A 332 -9.03 12.34 -21.32
N LEU A 333 -8.27 13.44 -21.28
CA LEU A 333 -8.20 14.32 -20.13
C LEU A 333 -9.25 15.43 -20.22
N ARG A 334 -10.00 15.63 -19.13
CA ARG A 334 -10.96 16.72 -18.98
C ARG A 334 -10.60 17.62 -17.81
N LEU A 335 -10.80 18.90 -18.00
CA LEU A 335 -10.68 19.88 -16.92
C LEU A 335 -11.94 19.86 -16.04
N THR A 336 -11.77 20.15 -14.76
CA THR A 336 -12.83 20.26 -13.76
C THR A 336 -13.00 21.72 -13.32
N GLU A 337 -13.92 21.99 -12.42
CA GLU A 337 -14.09 23.31 -11.79
C GLU A 337 -12.80 23.77 -11.07
N LEU A 338 -12.11 22.85 -10.38
CA LEU A 338 -10.85 23.15 -9.67
C LEU A 338 -9.74 23.57 -10.63
N SER A 339 -9.72 23.05 -11.87
CA SER A 339 -8.75 23.48 -12.89
C SER A 339 -8.78 24.99 -13.13
N ARG A 340 -9.97 25.60 -13.10
CA ARG A 340 -10.16 27.04 -13.33
C ARG A 340 -9.49 27.86 -12.23
N ALA A 341 -9.66 27.47 -10.97
CA ALA A 341 -9.04 28.15 -9.84
C ALA A 341 -7.50 28.08 -9.89
N VAL A 342 -6.95 26.91 -10.26
CA VAL A 342 -5.51 26.72 -10.44
C VAL A 342 -4.99 27.57 -11.62
N LEU A 343 -5.69 27.57 -12.77
CA LEU A 343 -5.32 28.36 -13.95
C LEU A 343 -5.29 29.85 -13.66
N LYS A 344 -6.23 30.36 -12.88
CA LYS A 344 -6.27 31.77 -12.45
C LYS A 344 -5.22 32.12 -11.39
N GLY A 345 -4.59 31.12 -10.77
CA GLY A 345 -3.62 31.33 -9.69
C GLY A 345 -4.28 31.57 -8.32
N GLU A 346 -5.56 31.29 -8.18
CA GLU A 346 -6.30 31.44 -6.93
C GLU A 346 -5.93 30.34 -5.90
N VAL A 347 -5.47 29.18 -6.40
CA VAL A 347 -5.08 28.03 -5.59
C VAL A 347 -3.65 27.62 -5.93
N PRO A 348 -2.71 27.68 -4.98
CA PRO A 348 -1.36 27.16 -5.16
C PRO A 348 -1.38 25.62 -5.17
N VAL A 349 -0.53 25.01 -5.99
CA VAL A 349 -0.46 23.56 -6.15
C VAL A 349 0.86 23.05 -5.55
N ARG A 350 0.80 22.50 -4.34
CA ARG A 350 1.94 21.85 -3.72
C ARG A 350 1.95 20.38 -4.08
N LEU A 351 3.01 19.95 -4.73
CA LEU A 351 3.16 18.60 -5.27
C LEU A 351 4.29 17.86 -4.56
N ARG A 352 4.10 16.55 -4.44
CA ARG A 352 5.17 15.64 -4.06
C ARG A 352 6.20 15.58 -5.17
N GLU A 353 7.48 15.71 -4.83
CA GLU A 353 8.54 15.52 -5.80
C GLU A 353 8.60 14.06 -6.26
N SER A 354 8.55 13.84 -7.58
CA SER A 354 8.80 12.51 -8.16
C SER A 354 10.26 12.15 -7.91
N VAL A 355 10.52 11.07 -7.21
CA VAL A 355 11.89 10.64 -6.90
C VAL A 355 12.65 10.45 -8.19
N SER A 356 13.51 11.40 -8.53
CA SER A 356 14.46 11.29 -9.63
C SER A 356 15.33 10.06 -9.45
N SER A 357 15.72 9.39 -10.55
CA SER A 357 16.62 8.24 -10.56
C SER A 357 18.09 8.63 -10.27
N ALA A 358 18.33 9.58 -9.39
CA ALA A 358 19.66 9.76 -8.83
C ALA A 358 20.05 8.43 -8.16
N ALA A 359 21.18 7.89 -8.57
CA ALA A 359 21.78 6.73 -7.93
C ALA A 359 21.72 6.89 -6.41
N PRO A 360 21.46 5.82 -5.64
CA PRO A 360 21.31 5.93 -4.21
C PRO A 360 22.60 6.54 -3.65
N GLY A 361 22.55 7.84 -3.36
CA GLY A 361 23.56 8.48 -2.53
C GLY A 361 23.67 7.60 -1.29
N LYS A 362 24.90 7.26 -0.90
CA LYS A 362 25.22 6.52 0.32
C LYS A 362 24.60 7.26 1.50
N THR A 363 23.31 7.06 1.74
CA THR A 363 22.69 7.43 3.00
C THR A 363 23.38 6.61 4.07
N ARG A 364 23.97 7.28 5.05
CA ARG A 364 24.48 6.70 6.27
C ARG A 364 23.50 5.62 6.72
N ARG A 365 23.97 4.38 6.75
CA ARG A 365 23.34 3.29 7.45
C ARG A 365 23.07 3.78 8.89
N ALA A 366 21.84 4.17 9.21
CA ALA A 366 21.35 3.91 10.53
C ALA A 366 21.50 2.39 10.70
N SER A 367 22.21 1.98 11.72
CA SER A 367 22.46 0.58 12.04
C SER A 367 21.12 -0.15 12.04
N ALA A 368 20.85 -0.90 10.98
CA ALA A 368 19.70 -1.78 10.94
C ALA A 368 19.94 -2.82 12.02
N ALA A 369 19.06 -2.90 13.00
CA ALA A 369 18.94 -4.07 13.83
C ALA A 369 18.85 -5.30 12.90
N PRO A 370 19.40 -6.45 13.28
CA PRO A 370 19.41 -7.63 12.45
C PRO A 370 17.98 -7.96 12.03
N LYS A 371 17.73 -7.87 10.72
CA LYS A 371 16.41 -8.06 10.12
C LYS A 371 16.07 -9.55 10.19
N GLY A 372 15.00 -9.88 10.84
CA GLY A 372 14.52 -11.26 11.04
C GLY A 372 14.20 -11.59 12.48
N VAL A 373 14.54 -10.70 13.41
CA VAL A 373 14.23 -10.83 14.84
C VAL A 373 13.22 -9.73 15.18
N PRO A 374 12.14 -10.02 15.90
CA PRO A 374 11.26 -9.00 16.45
C PRO A 374 12.06 -7.90 17.14
N ALA A 375 11.68 -6.65 16.96
CA ALA A 375 12.41 -5.48 17.44
C ALA A 375 12.61 -5.45 18.98
N ASP A 376 11.90 -6.28 19.72
CA ASP A 376 11.91 -6.40 21.17
C ASP A 376 12.74 -7.57 21.71
N LEU A 377 13.35 -8.41 20.84
CA LEU A 377 14.20 -9.52 21.31
C LEU A 377 15.61 -9.02 21.63
N ASP A 378 16.04 -9.25 22.86
CA ASP A 378 17.42 -9.02 23.25
C ASP A 378 18.37 -10.06 22.62
N ALA A 379 19.66 -9.75 22.60
CA ALA A 379 20.69 -10.60 22.00
C ALA A 379 20.79 -12.00 22.65
N MET A 380 20.32 -12.14 23.89
CA MET A 380 20.32 -13.40 24.65
C MET A 380 19.08 -14.26 24.35
N ALA A 381 17.96 -13.65 23.96
CA ALA A 381 16.73 -14.36 23.63
C ALA A 381 16.69 -14.83 22.18
N GLN A 382 17.49 -14.23 21.31
CA GLN A 382 17.51 -14.56 19.89
C GLN A 382 17.82 -16.02 19.57
N PRO A 383 18.89 -16.64 20.09
CA PRO A 383 19.19 -18.06 19.84
C PRO A 383 18.05 -18.98 20.26
N ARG A 384 17.43 -18.68 21.42
CA ARG A 384 16.30 -19.45 21.93
C ARG A 384 15.08 -19.35 21.03
N TYR A 385 14.79 -18.14 20.53
CA TYR A 385 13.69 -17.94 19.60
C TYR A 385 13.88 -18.71 18.29
N GLU A 386 15.08 -18.67 17.71
CA GLU A 386 15.40 -19.42 16.48
C GLU A 386 15.30 -20.94 16.70
N ALA A 387 15.79 -21.45 17.82
CA ALA A 387 15.68 -22.85 18.18
C ALA A 387 14.22 -23.29 18.37
N LEU A 388 13.40 -22.49 19.07
CA LEU A 388 11.97 -22.73 19.25
C LEU A 388 11.21 -22.67 17.92
N LYS A 389 11.57 -21.78 17.02
CA LYS A 389 10.97 -21.67 15.68
C LYS A 389 11.28 -22.89 14.83
N ALA A 390 12.53 -23.37 14.86
CA ALA A 390 12.94 -24.59 14.15
C ALA A 390 12.21 -25.83 14.70
N TRP A 391 12.16 -25.99 16.00
CA TRP A 391 11.41 -27.06 16.67
C TRP A 391 9.92 -27.03 16.31
N ARG A 392 9.27 -25.85 16.40
CA ARG A 392 7.86 -25.70 16.03
C ARG A 392 7.59 -26.14 14.59
N ALA A 393 8.49 -25.80 13.66
CA ALA A 393 8.34 -26.19 12.25
C ALA A 393 8.44 -27.71 12.07
N GLU A 394 9.27 -28.38 12.86
CA GLU A 394 9.41 -29.85 12.85
C GLU A 394 8.15 -30.53 13.40
N VAL A 395 7.70 -30.14 14.58
CA VAL A 395 6.45 -30.64 15.21
C VAL A 395 5.24 -30.40 14.30
N ALA A 396 5.14 -29.23 13.70
CA ALA A 396 4.05 -28.92 12.76
C ALA A 396 4.06 -29.84 11.54
N ARG A 397 5.24 -30.20 11.04
CA ARG A 397 5.42 -31.14 9.91
C ARG A 397 5.03 -32.55 10.33
N GLU A 398 5.47 -33.03 11.48
CA GLU A 398 5.13 -34.36 12.00
C GLU A 398 3.61 -34.55 12.17
N HIS A 399 2.96 -33.55 12.72
CA HIS A 399 1.51 -33.58 12.93
C HIS A 399 0.68 -33.15 11.71
N ASN A 400 1.33 -32.80 10.58
CA ASN A 400 0.66 -32.28 9.39
C ASN A 400 -0.26 -31.07 9.67
N LEU A 401 0.21 -30.18 10.58
CA LEU A 401 -0.51 -28.98 11.01
C LEU A 401 0.26 -27.73 10.56
N PRO A 402 -0.45 -26.59 10.37
CA PRO A 402 0.22 -25.30 10.25
C PRO A 402 1.01 -24.93 11.51
N ALA A 403 2.21 -24.36 11.34
CA ALA A 403 3.12 -24.05 12.46
C ALA A 403 2.47 -23.15 13.53
N TYR A 404 1.65 -22.20 13.12
CA TYR A 404 0.94 -21.30 14.03
C TYR A 404 -0.10 -22.01 14.94
N VAL A 405 -0.56 -23.19 14.57
CA VAL A 405 -1.47 -23.99 15.40
C VAL A 405 -0.75 -24.51 16.63
N ILE A 406 0.54 -24.85 16.50
CA ILE A 406 1.39 -25.25 17.63
C ILE A 406 1.59 -24.03 18.53
N PHE A 407 2.28 -22.99 18.05
CA PHE A 407 2.45 -21.70 18.74
C PHE A 407 2.54 -20.55 17.75
N HIS A 408 1.98 -19.39 18.13
CA HIS A 408 2.21 -18.13 17.43
C HIS A 408 3.62 -17.59 17.72
N ASP A 409 4.17 -16.77 16.81
CA ASP A 409 5.49 -16.16 17.00
C ASP A 409 5.58 -15.34 18.29
N ALA A 410 4.52 -14.57 18.60
CA ALA A 410 4.43 -13.82 19.85
C ALA A 410 4.58 -14.72 21.11
N THR A 411 4.05 -15.94 21.07
CA THR A 411 4.23 -16.92 22.14
C THR A 411 5.66 -17.41 22.23
N LEU A 412 6.31 -17.71 21.09
CA LEU A 412 7.73 -18.13 21.06
C LEU A 412 8.66 -17.02 21.53
N ILE A 413 8.38 -15.77 21.20
CA ILE A 413 9.11 -14.58 21.66
C ILE A 413 9.01 -14.48 23.17
N ALA A 414 7.80 -14.55 23.73
CA ALA A 414 7.57 -14.46 25.16
C ALA A 414 8.28 -15.60 25.92
N ILE A 415 8.30 -16.80 25.35
CA ILE A 415 9.03 -17.95 25.90
C ILE A 415 10.55 -17.70 25.85
N ALA A 416 11.09 -17.23 24.72
CA ALA A 416 12.52 -16.97 24.53
C ALA A 416 13.04 -15.88 25.48
N GLN A 417 12.27 -14.82 25.69
CA GLN A 417 12.59 -13.72 26.60
C GLN A 417 12.55 -14.16 28.07
N ARG A 418 11.51 -14.93 28.44
CA ARG A 418 11.34 -15.40 29.81
C ARG A 418 12.37 -16.47 30.20
N ALA A 419 12.89 -17.22 29.22
CA ALA A 419 13.85 -18.31 29.38
C ALA A 419 13.50 -19.29 30.53
N PRO A 420 12.29 -19.89 30.53
CA PRO A 420 11.79 -20.73 31.62
C PRO A 420 12.65 -21.97 31.76
N ARG A 421 12.84 -22.42 33.02
CA ARG A 421 13.59 -23.62 33.36
C ARG A 421 12.69 -24.74 33.90
N GLN A 422 11.46 -24.40 34.29
CA GLN A 422 10.48 -25.32 34.86
C GLN A 422 9.10 -25.09 34.24
N LEU A 423 8.24 -26.12 34.30
CA LEU A 423 6.90 -26.07 33.68
C LEU A 423 6.01 -24.98 34.26
N ASP A 424 6.14 -24.68 35.55
CA ASP A 424 5.37 -23.60 36.20
C ASP A 424 5.75 -22.21 35.67
N GLU A 425 6.98 -22.02 35.24
CA GLU A 425 7.42 -20.75 34.65
C GLU A 425 6.86 -20.52 33.25
N LEU A 426 6.40 -21.58 32.60
CA LEU A 426 5.68 -21.50 31.32
C LEU A 426 4.22 -21.06 31.52
N GLN A 427 3.66 -21.21 32.72
CA GLN A 427 2.29 -20.78 33.00
C GLN A 427 2.15 -19.27 32.93
N GLY A 428 1.01 -18.82 32.41
CA GLY A 428 0.72 -17.40 32.28
C GLY A 428 1.35 -16.73 31.05
N ILE A 429 2.08 -17.47 30.20
CA ILE A 429 2.52 -16.97 28.90
C ILE A 429 1.32 -16.97 27.95
N SER A 430 1.07 -15.82 27.31
CA SER A 430 -0.03 -15.66 26.35
C SER A 430 0.12 -16.67 25.19
N GLY A 431 -0.96 -17.38 24.86
CA GLY A 431 -0.96 -18.41 23.82
C GLY A 431 -0.51 -19.81 24.29
N LEU A 432 -0.12 -19.98 25.55
CA LEU A 432 0.29 -21.23 26.14
C LEU A 432 -0.73 -21.67 27.20
N GLY A 433 -1.88 -22.21 26.73
CA GLY A 433 -2.93 -22.75 27.62
C GLY A 433 -2.59 -24.14 28.14
N VAL A 434 -3.37 -24.63 29.13
CA VAL A 434 -3.15 -25.91 29.85
C VAL A 434 -2.89 -27.08 28.88
N LYS A 435 -3.70 -27.23 27.85
CA LYS A 435 -3.53 -28.33 26.87
C LYS A 435 -2.21 -28.26 26.08
N LYS A 436 -1.74 -27.05 25.74
CA LYS A 436 -0.47 -26.88 25.03
C LYS A 436 0.73 -27.05 25.99
N LEU A 437 0.56 -26.68 27.25
CA LEU A 437 1.55 -26.90 28.29
C LEU A 437 1.76 -28.42 28.53
N GLU A 438 0.66 -29.17 28.62
CA GLU A 438 0.69 -30.63 28.75
C GLU A 438 1.31 -31.32 27.52
N ALA A 439 0.99 -30.84 26.32
CA ALA A 439 1.45 -31.48 25.09
C ALA A 439 2.91 -31.16 24.72
N TYR A 440 3.37 -29.92 24.98
CA TYR A 440 4.64 -29.40 24.45
C TYR A 440 5.57 -28.81 25.52
N GLY A 441 5.14 -28.65 26.77
CA GLY A 441 5.88 -27.91 27.78
C GLY A 441 7.28 -28.47 28.03
N GLU A 442 7.42 -29.80 28.18
CA GLU A 442 8.71 -30.45 28.41
C GLU A 442 9.67 -30.30 27.21
N GLU A 443 9.14 -30.37 25.99
CA GLU A 443 9.95 -30.20 24.80
C GLU A 443 10.42 -28.78 24.64
N VAL A 444 9.57 -27.79 24.89
CA VAL A 444 9.91 -26.37 24.90
C VAL A 444 11.06 -26.09 25.87
N LEU A 445 10.99 -26.64 27.11
CA LEU A 445 12.06 -26.49 28.09
C LEU A 445 13.38 -27.13 27.61
N ARG A 446 13.30 -28.30 26.96
CA ARG A 446 14.48 -28.97 26.40
C ARG A 446 15.13 -28.12 25.29
N VAL A 447 14.34 -27.55 24.37
CA VAL A 447 14.83 -26.68 23.30
C VAL A 447 15.53 -25.45 23.88
N ILE A 448 14.92 -24.80 24.88
CA ILE A 448 15.52 -23.62 25.52
C ILE A 448 16.84 -23.95 26.24
N ALA A 449 16.91 -25.11 26.87
CA ALA A 449 18.12 -25.54 27.61
C ALA A 449 19.31 -25.87 26.68
N GLN A 450 19.06 -26.12 25.41
CA GLN A 450 20.07 -26.42 24.38
C GLN A 450 20.51 -25.19 23.56
N ALA A 451 19.75 -24.08 23.62
CA ALA A 451 19.96 -22.85 22.87
C ALA A 451 20.67 -21.78 23.71
#